data_ef2dc98c4ade1076cdf021ad507754cb
#
_entry.id   ef2dc98c4ade1076cdf021ad507754cb
#
_cell.length_a   1.000
_cell.length_b   1.000
_cell.length_c   1.000
_cell.angle_alpha   90.00
_cell.angle_beta   90.00
_cell.angle_gamma   90.00
#
_symmetry.space_group_name_H-M   'P 1'
#
loop_
_entity.id
_entity.type
_entity.pdbx_description
1 polymer ?
#
loop_
_entity_poly.entity_id
_entity_poly.type
_entity_poly.pdbx_seq_one_letter_code
_entity_poly.pdbx_strand_id
1 'polypeptide(L)'
;MPVDQLQHVNIRCADVHRSRDFYADVLGLREGERPPFPSAGYWLYAGDVPVIHLVQRTAAATGSGVIDHVAFRGVDLAATRARLQAASLPFREAVVPRDGTIQFFIHDPDGVKIELNFDAGHP
;
A
#
# COMPACT_ATOMS: atom_id res chain seq x y z
N MET A 1 -27.55 -1.25 3.30
CA MET A 1 -26.57 -0.29 2.83
C MET A 1 -26.29 -0.54 1.36
N PRO A 2 -26.23 0.52 0.49
CA PRO A 2 -25.93 0.31 -0.93
C PRO A 2 -24.46 -0.08 -1.18
N VAL A 3 -23.54 0.18 -0.25
CA VAL A 3 -22.16 -0.29 -0.35
C VAL A 3 -21.78 -1.07 0.88
N ASP A 4 -20.93 -2.07 0.75
CA ASP A 4 -20.56 -2.93 1.87
C ASP A 4 -19.04 -3.00 2.13
N GLN A 5 -18.21 -2.49 1.22
CA GLN A 5 -16.76 -2.66 1.37
C GLN A 5 -16.00 -1.71 0.46
N LEU A 6 -14.86 -1.22 0.93
CA LEU A 6 -13.88 -0.61 0.04
C LEU A 6 -13.26 -1.72 -0.81
N GLN A 7 -13.28 -1.59 -2.14
CA GLN A 7 -12.84 -2.65 -3.03
C GLN A 7 -11.37 -2.51 -3.43
N HIS A 8 -10.99 -1.34 -3.92
CA HIS A 8 -9.62 -1.10 -4.35
C HIS A 8 -9.30 0.39 -4.37
N VAL A 9 -8.01 0.69 -4.48
CA VAL A 9 -7.49 2.04 -4.70
C VAL A 9 -6.74 2.03 -6.03
N ASN A 10 -6.98 3.04 -6.85
CA ASN A 10 -6.26 3.22 -8.12
C ASN A 10 -5.21 4.31 -7.93
N ILE A 11 -3.97 4.01 -8.31
CA ILE A 11 -2.84 4.92 -8.18
C ILE A 11 -2.24 5.17 -9.56
N ARG A 12 -2.17 6.43 -9.95
CA ARG A 12 -1.52 6.84 -11.20
C ARG A 12 -0.04 7.08 -10.92
N CYS A 13 0.82 6.27 -11.53
CA CYS A 13 2.24 6.19 -11.20
C CYS A 13 3.09 6.92 -12.23
N ALA A 14 4.15 7.57 -11.76
CA ALA A 14 5.18 8.11 -12.65
C ALA A 14 5.92 6.99 -13.39
N ASP A 15 6.21 5.90 -12.67
CA ASP A 15 6.84 4.70 -13.20
C ASP A 15 6.12 3.50 -12.60
N VAL A 16 5.23 2.91 -13.38
CA VAL A 16 4.36 1.84 -12.90
C VAL A 16 5.15 0.58 -12.51
N HIS A 17 6.32 0.35 -13.14
CA HIS A 17 7.16 -0.80 -12.81
C HIS A 17 7.82 -0.63 -11.44
N ARG A 18 8.30 0.56 -11.15
CA ARG A 18 8.88 0.89 -9.84
C ARG A 18 7.85 0.77 -8.73
N SER A 19 6.63 1.25 -8.98
CA SER A 19 5.55 1.13 -8.00
C SER A 19 5.13 -0.30 -7.78
N ARG A 20 5.04 -1.11 -8.84
CA ARG A 20 4.78 -2.55 -8.71
C ARG A 20 5.80 -3.21 -7.80
N ASP A 21 7.09 -2.95 -8.05
CA ASP A 21 8.16 -3.54 -7.26
C ASP A 21 8.08 -3.10 -5.79
N PHE A 22 7.77 -1.83 -5.55
CA PHE A 22 7.58 -1.33 -4.19
C PHE A 22 6.49 -2.10 -3.45
N TYR A 23 5.30 -2.20 -4.03
CA TYR A 23 4.17 -2.86 -3.37
C TYR A 23 4.41 -4.36 -3.19
N ALA A 24 5.10 -5.00 -4.12
CA ALA A 24 5.46 -6.40 -3.99
C ALA A 24 6.52 -6.62 -2.92
N ASP A 25 7.60 -5.84 -2.95
CA ASP A 25 8.77 -6.07 -2.09
C ASP A 25 8.53 -5.58 -0.66
N VAL A 26 7.84 -4.46 -0.50
CA VAL A 26 7.63 -3.83 0.81
C VAL A 26 6.38 -4.37 1.50
N LEU A 27 5.25 -4.43 0.78
CA LEU A 27 3.97 -4.85 1.35
C LEU A 27 3.63 -6.31 1.08
N GLY A 28 4.37 -6.99 0.23
CA GLY A 28 4.10 -8.38 -0.09
C GLY A 28 2.87 -8.60 -0.95
N LEU A 29 2.39 -7.57 -1.64
CA LEU A 29 1.28 -7.74 -2.57
C LEU A 29 1.75 -8.50 -3.80
N ARG A 30 0.86 -9.33 -4.35
CA ARG A 30 1.18 -10.19 -5.48
C ARG A 30 0.62 -9.61 -6.76
N GLU A 31 1.48 -9.46 -7.78
CA GLU A 31 1.00 -9.12 -9.12
C GLU A 31 0.14 -10.29 -9.64
N GLY A 32 -1.01 -9.96 -10.22
CA GLY A 32 -1.90 -10.97 -10.75
C GLY A 32 -2.66 -10.48 -11.96
N GLU A 33 -3.69 -11.25 -12.32
CA GLU A 33 -4.49 -11.01 -13.51
C GLU A 33 -5.05 -9.60 -13.55
N ARG A 34 -5.02 -8.99 -14.71
CA ARG A 34 -5.56 -7.67 -15.00
C ARG A 34 -6.22 -7.72 -16.39
N PRO A 35 -7.43 -7.17 -16.54
CA PRO A 35 -8.03 -7.09 -17.88
C PRO A 35 -7.11 -6.37 -18.86
N PRO A 36 -7.20 -6.66 -20.16
CA PRO A 36 -6.28 -6.13 -21.16
C PRO A 36 -6.62 -4.69 -21.55
N PHE A 37 -6.52 -3.78 -20.57
CA PHE A 37 -6.66 -2.35 -20.82
C PHE A 37 -5.53 -1.84 -21.70
N PRO A 38 -5.78 -0.81 -22.53
CA PRO A 38 -4.72 -0.26 -23.39
C PRO A 38 -3.62 0.46 -22.64
N SER A 39 -3.88 0.94 -21.44
CA SER A 39 -2.87 1.60 -20.60
C SER A 39 -1.97 0.59 -19.90
N ALA A 40 -0.68 0.94 -19.74
CA ALA A 40 0.22 0.13 -18.93
C ALA A 40 -0.20 0.18 -17.46
N GLY A 41 -0.16 -0.95 -16.78
CA GLY A 41 -0.53 -1.02 -15.38
C GLY A 41 -0.46 -2.43 -14.82
N TYR A 42 -0.72 -2.53 -13.52
CA TYR A 42 -0.70 -3.79 -12.80
C TYR A 42 -1.80 -3.81 -11.76
N TRP A 43 -2.36 -4.98 -11.53
CA TRP A 43 -3.25 -5.22 -10.39
C TRP A 43 -2.48 -6.02 -9.34
N LEU A 44 -2.49 -5.53 -8.12
CA LEU A 44 -1.74 -6.12 -7.01
C LEU A 44 -2.71 -6.67 -5.98
N TYR A 45 -2.52 -7.91 -5.61
CA TYR A 45 -3.45 -8.71 -4.84
C TYR A 45 -2.99 -8.89 -3.39
N ALA A 46 -3.92 -8.70 -2.47
CA ALA A 46 -3.82 -9.18 -1.09
C ALA A 46 -4.70 -10.43 -1.03
N GLY A 47 -4.07 -11.61 -0.95
CA GLY A 47 -4.81 -12.86 -1.14
C GLY A 47 -5.43 -12.92 -2.53
N ASP A 48 -6.75 -13.05 -2.61
CA ASP A 48 -7.47 -13.16 -3.87
C ASP A 48 -8.09 -11.83 -4.33
N VAL A 49 -7.84 -10.74 -3.62
CA VAL A 49 -8.48 -9.45 -3.88
C VAL A 49 -7.48 -8.47 -4.49
N PRO A 50 -7.73 -7.94 -5.70
CA PRO A 50 -6.86 -6.93 -6.32
C PRO A 50 -7.11 -5.55 -5.70
N VAL A 51 -6.45 -5.28 -4.58
CA VAL A 51 -6.71 -4.11 -3.75
C VAL A 51 -6.05 -2.84 -4.25
N ILE A 52 -4.93 -2.96 -4.99
CA ILE A 52 -4.23 -1.81 -5.57
C ILE A 52 -4.18 -1.99 -7.09
N HIS A 53 -4.69 -0.99 -7.81
CA HIS A 53 -4.62 -0.91 -9.25
C HIS A 53 -3.63 0.19 -9.62
N LEU A 54 -2.55 -0.18 -10.29
CA LEU A 54 -1.53 0.77 -10.73
C LEU A 54 -1.74 1.08 -12.22
N VAL A 55 -1.66 2.36 -12.57
CA VAL A 55 -1.78 2.82 -13.95
C VAL A 55 -0.67 3.83 -14.22
N GLN A 56 -0.01 3.68 -15.38
CA GLN A 56 1.00 4.64 -15.81
C GLN A 56 0.35 5.98 -16.10
N ARG A 57 0.83 7.04 -15.45
CA ARG A 57 0.34 8.39 -15.71
C ARG A 57 1.17 9.08 -16.78
N THR A 58 0.57 10.08 -17.43
CA THR A 58 1.23 10.89 -18.46
C THR A 58 1.54 12.30 -17.97
N ALA A 59 0.95 12.73 -16.85
CA ALA A 59 1.15 14.05 -16.28
C ALA A 59 1.78 13.94 -14.89
N ALA A 60 2.58 14.93 -14.51
CA ALA A 60 3.22 14.96 -13.20
C ALA A 60 2.18 15.20 -12.11
N ALA A 61 2.14 14.31 -11.12
CA ALA A 61 1.34 14.44 -9.91
C ALA A 61 1.99 13.58 -8.83
N THR A 62 1.92 14.02 -7.57
CA THR A 62 2.46 13.26 -6.43
C THR A 62 1.50 13.39 -5.25
N GLY A 63 1.63 12.45 -4.30
CA GLY A 63 0.78 12.42 -3.12
C GLY A 63 -0.61 11.92 -3.44
N SER A 64 -1.52 12.07 -2.49
CA SER A 64 -2.89 11.55 -2.56
C SER A 64 -3.96 12.62 -2.63
N GLY A 65 -3.60 13.91 -2.72
CA GLY A 65 -4.55 15.01 -2.79
C GLY A 65 -5.30 15.18 -1.46
N VAL A 66 -6.64 15.28 -1.53
CA VAL A 66 -7.46 15.44 -0.32
C VAL A 66 -7.60 14.13 0.47
N ILE A 67 -7.27 12.99 -0.12
CA ILE A 67 -7.20 11.71 0.61
C ILE A 67 -5.84 11.66 1.29
N ASP A 68 -5.81 11.63 2.62
CA ASP A 68 -4.56 11.73 3.36
C ASP A 68 -3.70 10.46 3.19
N HIS A 69 -4.30 9.31 3.32
CA HIS A 69 -3.55 8.05 3.28
C HIS A 69 -4.44 6.85 2.96
N VAL A 70 -3.78 5.72 2.72
CA VAL A 70 -4.41 4.40 2.58
C VAL A 70 -3.89 3.54 3.71
N ALA A 71 -4.77 2.79 4.37
CA ALA A 71 -4.38 1.93 5.49
C ALA A 71 -4.58 0.46 5.15
N PHE A 72 -3.62 -0.36 5.54
CA PHE A 72 -3.69 -1.82 5.46
C PHE A 72 -3.61 -2.41 6.86
N ARG A 73 -4.28 -3.54 7.07
CA ARG A 73 -4.06 -4.33 8.27
C ARG A 73 -2.82 -5.20 8.06
N GLY A 74 -1.85 -5.07 8.96
CA GLY A 74 -0.66 -5.91 8.96
C GLY A 74 -0.89 -7.18 9.75
N VAL A 75 -0.10 -8.20 9.46
CA VAL A 75 -0.28 -9.53 10.10
C VAL A 75 0.96 -10.02 10.82
N ASP A 76 2.12 -9.42 10.61
CA ASP A 76 3.38 -9.82 11.27
C ASP A 76 4.25 -8.58 11.46
N LEU A 77 4.21 -8.02 12.65
CA LEU A 77 4.92 -6.79 12.98
C LEU A 77 6.43 -6.92 12.78
N ALA A 78 7.02 -7.99 13.32
CA ALA A 78 8.46 -8.18 13.27
C ALA A 78 8.96 -8.38 11.83
N ALA A 79 8.25 -9.19 11.06
CA ALA A 79 8.61 -9.44 9.65
C ALA A 79 8.44 -8.17 8.82
N THR A 80 7.41 -7.37 9.09
CA THR A 80 7.19 -6.10 8.39
C THR A 80 8.30 -5.12 8.70
N ARG A 81 8.67 -4.96 9.97
CA ARG A 81 9.78 -4.09 10.36
C ARG A 81 11.07 -4.51 9.64
N ALA A 82 11.35 -5.80 9.58
CA ALA A 82 12.54 -6.33 8.90
C ALA A 82 12.52 -6.01 7.40
N ARG A 83 11.36 -6.10 6.75
CA ARG A 83 11.22 -5.75 5.32
C ARG A 83 11.52 -4.27 5.08
N LEU A 84 10.98 -3.39 5.92
CA LEU A 84 11.19 -1.95 5.77
C LEU A 84 12.67 -1.61 5.95
N GLN A 85 13.33 -2.22 6.92
CA GLN A 85 14.74 -2.03 7.17
C GLN A 85 15.59 -2.56 6.02
N ALA A 86 15.28 -3.75 5.52
CA ALA A 86 16.00 -4.35 4.38
C ALA A 86 15.86 -3.52 3.11
N ALA A 87 14.72 -2.87 2.92
CA ALA A 87 14.48 -1.98 1.79
C ALA A 87 15.08 -0.58 1.98
N SER A 88 15.69 -0.32 3.14
CA SER A 88 16.19 1.01 3.53
C SER A 88 15.12 2.08 3.40
N LEU A 89 13.87 1.71 3.68
CA LEU A 89 12.73 2.60 3.55
C LEU A 89 12.50 3.33 4.87
N PRO A 90 12.52 4.67 4.88
CA PRO A 90 12.19 5.41 6.08
C PRO A 90 10.77 5.12 6.53
N PHE A 91 10.57 4.93 7.82
CA PHE A 91 9.23 4.75 8.36
C PHE A 91 9.13 5.35 9.76
N ARG A 92 7.92 5.74 10.13
CA ARG A 92 7.60 6.25 11.46
C ARG A 92 6.72 5.23 12.16
N GLU A 93 7.02 4.97 13.42
CA GLU A 93 6.23 4.06 14.25
C GLU A 93 5.46 4.87 15.30
N ALA A 94 4.20 4.49 15.52
CA ALA A 94 3.36 5.12 16.53
C ALA A 94 2.51 4.06 17.23
N VAL A 95 2.00 4.41 18.42
CA VAL A 95 1.07 3.56 19.16
C VAL A 95 -0.19 4.37 19.38
N VAL A 96 -1.33 3.81 19.00
CA VAL A 96 -2.62 4.47 19.19
C VAL A 96 -2.95 4.47 20.69
N PRO A 97 -3.29 5.63 21.27
CA PRO A 97 -3.71 5.68 22.66
C PRO A 97 -4.93 4.78 22.91
N ARG A 98 -4.99 4.17 24.08
CA ARG A 98 -6.06 3.31 24.58
C ARG A 98 -6.04 1.89 24.04
N ASP A 99 -6.11 1.68 22.72
CA ASP A 99 -6.21 0.32 22.18
C ASP A 99 -4.86 -0.33 21.92
N GLY A 100 -3.78 0.44 21.86
CA GLY A 100 -2.44 -0.10 21.72
C GLY A 100 -2.08 -0.56 20.31
N THR A 101 -2.90 -0.26 19.31
CA THR A 101 -2.57 -0.56 17.91
C THR A 101 -1.23 0.06 17.56
N ILE A 102 -0.35 -0.73 16.95
CA ILE A 102 0.95 -0.26 16.48
C ILE A 102 0.81 0.12 15.02
N GLN A 103 1.27 1.32 14.67
CA GLN A 103 1.16 1.86 13.32
C GLN A 103 2.54 2.12 12.74
N PHE A 104 2.75 1.70 11.50
CA PHE A 104 3.88 2.13 10.68
C PHE A 104 3.37 3.05 9.58
N PHE A 105 4.09 4.14 9.33
CA PHE A 105 3.77 5.08 8.25
C PHE A 105 4.93 5.12 7.27
N ILE A 106 4.63 4.84 6.02
CA ILE A 106 5.59 4.85 4.91
C ILE A 106 5.01 5.65 3.75
N HIS A 107 5.84 5.90 2.73
CA HIS A 107 5.38 6.54 1.50
C HIS A 107 5.80 5.67 0.32
N ASP A 108 4.90 5.56 -0.66
CA ASP A 108 5.21 4.86 -1.89
C ASP A 108 6.07 5.75 -2.82
N PRO A 109 6.54 5.24 -3.97
CA PRO A 109 7.37 6.04 -4.88
C PRO A 109 6.70 7.30 -5.44
N ASP A 110 5.38 7.38 -5.42
CA ASP A 110 4.62 8.53 -5.89
C ASP A 110 4.21 9.47 -4.76
N GLY A 111 4.63 9.21 -3.53
CA GLY A 111 4.36 10.04 -2.37
C GLY A 111 3.03 9.73 -1.69
N VAL A 112 2.39 8.61 -2.03
CA VAL A 112 1.16 8.19 -1.33
C VAL A 112 1.54 7.70 0.06
N LYS A 113 0.92 8.28 1.08
CA LYS A 113 1.13 7.86 2.46
C LYS A 113 0.38 6.55 2.74
N ILE A 114 1.10 5.58 3.28
CA ILE A 114 0.56 4.26 3.59
C ILE A 114 0.71 4.02 5.09
N GLU A 115 -0.38 3.58 5.71
CA GLU A 115 -0.42 3.23 7.11
C GLU A 115 -0.57 1.72 7.24
N LEU A 116 0.26 1.10 8.07
CA LEU A 116 0.17 -0.32 8.38
C LEU A 116 -0.20 -0.45 9.85
N ASN A 117 -1.31 -1.14 10.12
CA ASN A 117 -1.83 -1.28 11.48
C ASN A 117 -1.70 -2.71 11.96
N PHE A 118 -1.16 -2.87 13.18
CA PHE A 118 -0.99 -4.17 13.82
C PHE A 118 -1.73 -4.16 15.15
N ASP A 119 -2.56 -5.16 15.37
CA ASP A 119 -3.35 -5.25 16.59
C ASP A 119 -2.45 -5.40 17.81
N ALA A 120 -2.84 -4.76 18.91
CA ALA A 120 -2.13 -4.90 20.17
C ALA A 120 -2.15 -6.36 20.63
N GLY A 121 -0.96 -6.87 21.03
CA GLY A 121 -0.85 -8.25 21.48
C GLY A 121 -0.84 -9.30 20.39
N HIS A 122 -0.94 -8.89 19.13
CA HIS A 122 -0.88 -9.78 17.97
C HIS A 122 0.03 -9.18 16.89
N PRO A 123 1.28 -8.89 17.24
CA PRO A 123 2.23 -8.25 16.32
C PRO A 123 2.69 -9.19 15.20
#